data_5f23428fea7bce9c5822f293a00e1cda
#
_entry.id   5f23428fea7bce9c5822f293a00e1cda
#
_cell.length_a   1.000
_cell.length_b   1.000
_cell.length_c   1.000
_cell.angle_alpha   90.00
_cell.angle_beta   90.00
_cell.angle_gamma   90.00
#
_symmetry.space_group_name_H-M   'P 1'
#
loop_
_entity.id
_entity.type
_entity.pdbx_description
1 polymer ?
#
loop_
_entity_poly.entity_id
_entity_poly.type
_entity_poly.pdbx_seq_one_letter_code
_entity_poly.pdbx_strand_id
1 'polypeptide(L)'
;MANGFGSFYIGSSGLKNSQNALNTTANNMANVNTTGYVRQQVRVSDKHYITRNNPTAGTNIQQSGLGVSVSDVAHVRDIFLDKSYRQENGRKGFYSTLYSTTSYVEDIMQEMNGAEFKESISELWQAFQEYGKDPTNSTNQNLIIQKSELFLTRCNTVYSDLQKYQSNINLQIKDQVDRINEIGDKIYALNLEIQKTESGGVETAMTARDARDSLIDELAGYAKIEAEEDSTGYVRIKLEGQQFVQDNKCNHIGLTEEKGTGFYTPYWPHITTQESYMPVFSDVALPSALAERVGCTQTTNIATSLNNDIGSLKALLVSRGSEYGTYDFMSEENYSRVEDNVVMETQAEISYLARNIMMAMNDIFCPNTTYTAADGTTYTVLDTANCSVGADGSLPPHELFAREGYDRYTQMEIDGKQFYVYNDETKANNSSWYKLGNVSVNPKLAAQVTLMPSYKQDGSANYGLADQITKAWSAENLYINPKDTSKCNFEGYYDKIISHLGTNGSIYKASSDTMTSTAAAIDNQRNQIMGVSSDEELTNMIKYQSAYNASSRFITVISQMTELIVQLI
;
A
#
# COMPACT_ATOMS: atom_id res chain seq x y z
N MET A 1 -35.22 -55.64 -38.36
CA MET A 1 -34.37 -55.60 -37.11
C MET A 1 -33.45 -54.38 -36.95
N ALA A 2 -33.03 -53.79 -38.05
CA ALA A 2 -32.04 -52.62 -37.92
C ALA A 2 -32.62 -51.36 -37.28
N ASN A 3 -33.92 -51.09 -37.31
CA ASN A 3 -34.51 -49.87 -36.72
C ASN A 3 -34.77 -49.98 -35.21
N GLY A 4 -34.96 -51.19 -34.64
CA GLY A 4 -35.16 -51.33 -33.18
C GLY A 4 -33.93 -50.94 -32.33
N PHE A 5 -32.73 -51.28 -32.78
CA PHE A 5 -31.51 -50.92 -32.09
C PHE A 5 -31.21 -49.39 -32.15
N GLY A 6 -31.54 -48.72 -33.26
CA GLY A 6 -31.42 -47.26 -33.35
C GLY A 6 -32.32 -46.55 -32.34
N SER A 7 -33.55 -46.99 -32.16
CA SER A 7 -34.48 -46.42 -31.15
C SER A 7 -34.04 -46.71 -29.72
N PHE A 8 -33.41 -47.86 -29.45
CA PHE A 8 -32.79 -48.16 -28.16
C PHE A 8 -31.64 -47.18 -27.84
N TYR A 9 -30.80 -46.86 -28.84
CA TYR A 9 -29.74 -45.87 -28.67
C TYR A 9 -30.28 -44.48 -28.37
N ILE A 10 -31.35 -44.05 -29.04
CA ILE A 10 -31.99 -42.74 -28.77
C ILE A 10 -32.52 -42.70 -27.33
N GLY A 11 -33.27 -43.73 -26.89
CA GLY A 11 -33.81 -43.82 -25.55
C GLY A 11 -32.73 -43.85 -24.46
N SER A 12 -31.68 -44.67 -24.65
CA SER A 12 -30.54 -44.78 -23.74
C SER A 12 -29.74 -43.47 -23.65
N SER A 13 -29.54 -42.79 -24.79
CA SER A 13 -28.82 -41.49 -24.79
C SER A 13 -29.61 -40.40 -24.07
N GLY A 14 -30.95 -40.35 -24.28
CA GLY A 14 -31.85 -39.43 -23.57
C GLY A 14 -31.86 -39.67 -22.05
N LEU A 15 -31.90 -40.97 -21.64
CA LEU A 15 -31.87 -41.35 -20.23
C LEU A 15 -30.55 -40.94 -19.56
N LYS A 16 -29.39 -41.26 -20.17
CA LYS A 16 -28.07 -40.86 -19.69
C LYS A 16 -27.92 -39.34 -19.58
N ASN A 17 -28.36 -38.60 -20.59
CA ASN A 17 -28.28 -37.15 -20.59
C ASN A 17 -29.13 -36.53 -19.47
N SER A 18 -30.39 -37.03 -19.31
CA SER A 18 -31.26 -36.54 -18.24
C SER A 18 -30.71 -36.86 -16.84
N GLN A 19 -30.05 -38.01 -16.66
CA GLN A 19 -29.42 -38.39 -15.41
C GLN A 19 -28.21 -37.47 -15.09
N ASN A 20 -27.36 -37.21 -16.07
CA ASN A 20 -26.24 -36.29 -15.90
C ASN A 20 -26.73 -34.88 -15.57
N ALA A 21 -27.75 -34.39 -16.26
CA ALA A 21 -28.34 -33.10 -15.98
C ALA A 21 -28.96 -33.03 -14.57
N LEU A 22 -29.63 -34.08 -14.10
CA LEU A 22 -30.14 -34.19 -12.73
C LEU A 22 -28.99 -34.12 -11.69
N ASN A 23 -27.93 -34.86 -11.93
CA ASN A 23 -26.76 -34.86 -11.02
C ASN A 23 -26.12 -33.47 -10.95
N THR A 24 -25.94 -32.78 -12.07
CA THR A 24 -25.40 -31.43 -12.12
C THR A 24 -26.30 -30.43 -11.39
N THR A 25 -27.64 -30.50 -11.63
CA THR A 25 -28.60 -29.64 -10.93
C THR A 25 -28.63 -29.91 -9.43
N ALA A 26 -28.56 -31.18 -9.01
CA ALA A 26 -28.46 -31.54 -7.59
C ALA A 26 -27.18 -31.03 -6.95
N ASN A 27 -26.05 -31.09 -7.68
CA ASN A 27 -24.76 -30.52 -7.22
C ASN A 27 -24.82 -29.01 -7.09
N ASN A 28 -25.38 -28.29 -8.06
CA ASN A 28 -25.62 -26.85 -7.97
C ASN A 28 -26.46 -26.51 -6.73
N MET A 29 -27.56 -27.22 -6.50
CA MET A 29 -28.44 -26.99 -5.36
C MET A 29 -27.73 -27.26 -4.01
N ALA A 30 -26.94 -28.32 -3.94
CA ALA A 30 -26.16 -28.64 -2.73
C ALA A 30 -25.13 -27.56 -2.38
N ASN A 31 -24.61 -26.84 -3.38
CA ASN A 31 -23.56 -25.82 -3.24
C ASN A 31 -24.10 -24.38 -3.33
N VAL A 32 -25.39 -24.14 -3.24
CA VAL A 32 -26.00 -22.80 -3.34
C VAL A 32 -25.42 -21.78 -2.35
N ASN A 33 -25.01 -22.24 -1.18
CA ASN A 33 -24.40 -21.41 -0.13
C ASN A 33 -22.86 -21.52 -0.06
N THR A 34 -22.24 -22.25 -0.98
CA THR A 34 -20.78 -22.42 -0.98
C THR A 34 -20.12 -21.20 -1.63
N THR A 35 -19.31 -20.47 -0.87
CA THR A 35 -18.59 -19.28 -1.37
C THR A 35 -17.65 -19.68 -2.50
N GLY A 36 -17.68 -18.93 -3.60
CA GLY A 36 -16.82 -19.16 -4.77
C GLY A 36 -17.31 -20.28 -5.71
N TYR A 37 -18.41 -20.96 -5.40
CA TYR A 37 -18.99 -21.97 -6.28
C TYR A 37 -19.65 -21.29 -7.50
N VAL A 38 -19.31 -21.77 -8.68
CA VAL A 38 -19.89 -21.29 -9.95
C VAL A 38 -20.90 -22.31 -10.49
N ARG A 39 -22.06 -21.81 -10.89
CA ARG A 39 -23.14 -22.61 -11.49
C ARG A 39 -22.63 -23.42 -12.68
N GLN A 40 -22.88 -24.71 -12.66
CA GLN A 40 -22.54 -25.64 -13.72
C GLN A 40 -23.75 -25.87 -14.64
N GLN A 41 -23.50 -25.89 -15.93
CA GLN A 41 -24.54 -26.16 -16.94
C GLN A 41 -24.10 -27.27 -17.86
N VAL A 42 -24.99 -28.30 -18.03
CA VAL A 42 -24.77 -29.36 -19.00
C VAL A 42 -25.05 -28.84 -20.41
N ARG A 43 -24.06 -28.88 -21.27
CA ARG A 43 -24.22 -28.61 -22.71
C ARG A 43 -24.49 -29.89 -23.46
N VAL A 44 -25.52 -29.88 -24.26
CA VAL A 44 -26.01 -31.05 -25.00
C VAL A 44 -25.85 -30.82 -26.49
N SER A 45 -25.29 -31.78 -27.19
CA SER A 45 -25.24 -31.78 -28.66
C SER A 45 -25.97 -33.00 -29.24
N ASP A 46 -26.42 -32.92 -30.48
CA ASP A 46 -26.91 -34.06 -31.19
C ASP A 46 -25.77 -35.02 -31.58
N LYS A 47 -26.07 -36.31 -31.58
CA LYS A 47 -25.14 -37.32 -32.14
C LYS A 47 -25.22 -37.31 -33.64
N HIS A 48 -24.06 -37.55 -34.29
CA HIS A 48 -24.00 -37.66 -35.74
C HIS A 48 -25.03 -38.65 -36.29
N TYR A 49 -25.71 -38.25 -37.36
CA TYR A 49 -26.67 -39.12 -38.07
C TYR A 49 -25.93 -40.25 -38.78
N ILE A 50 -26.47 -41.47 -38.72
CA ILE A 50 -26.01 -42.54 -39.57
C ILE A 50 -26.63 -42.34 -40.95
N THR A 51 -25.79 -42.10 -41.93
CA THR A 51 -26.19 -42.01 -43.34
C THR A 51 -26.18 -43.39 -43.95
N ARG A 52 -27.33 -43.84 -44.46
CA ARG A 52 -27.44 -45.10 -45.22
C ARG A 52 -27.62 -44.78 -46.67
N ASN A 53 -26.62 -45.18 -47.45
CA ASN A 53 -26.75 -45.18 -48.91
C ASN A 53 -27.60 -46.37 -49.31
N ASN A 54 -28.69 -46.13 -50.00
CA ASN A 54 -29.48 -47.21 -50.59
C ASN A 54 -28.92 -47.54 -51.97
N PRO A 55 -28.26 -48.70 -52.21
CA PRO A 55 -27.59 -49.01 -53.45
C PRO A 55 -28.53 -49.14 -54.66
N THR A 56 -29.84 -49.17 -54.44
CA THR A 56 -30.84 -49.32 -55.50
C THR A 56 -31.53 -48.03 -55.94
N ALA A 57 -31.29 -46.91 -55.26
CA ALA A 57 -31.91 -45.65 -55.61
C ALA A 57 -30.79 -44.57 -55.59
N GLY A 58 -30.28 -44.23 -56.74
CA GLY A 58 -29.08 -43.31 -56.91
C GLY A 58 -29.20 -41.89 -56.37
N THR A 59 -30.26 -41.55 -55.63
CA THR A 59 -30.49 -40.20 -55.11
C THR A 59 -31.07 -40.13 -53.68
N ASN A 60 -31.38 -41.27 -53.02
CA ASN A 60 -32.03 -41.29 -51.69
C ASN A 60 -31.02 -41.62 -50.60
N ILE A 61 -30.58 -40.58 -49.87
CA ILE A 61 -29.77 -40.67 -48.64
C ILE A 61 -30.77 -40.71 -47.46
N GLN A 62 -30.83 -41.83 -46.76
CA GLN A 62 -31.64 -41.92 -45.53
C GLN A 62 -30.78 -41.70 -44.33
N GLN A 63 -31.12 -40.66 -43.53
CA GLN A 63 -30.44 -40.34 -42.29
C GLN A 63 -31.25 -40.82 -41.09
N SER A 64 -30.58 -41.48 -40.15
CA SER A 64 -31.16 -41.89 -38.87
C SER A 64 -30.41 -41.22 -37.74
N GLY A 65 -31.15 -40.46 -36.90
CA GLY A 65 -30.58 -39.82 -35.70
C GLY A 65 -30.21 -40.88 -34.64
N LEU A 66 -29.15 -40.62 -33.89
CA LEU A 66 -28.67 -41.48 -32.80
C LEU A 66 -28.94 -40.89 -31.40
N GLY A 67 -29.79 -39.85 -31.31
CA GLY A 67 -30.13 -39.18 -30.05
C GLY A 67 -29.13 -38.09 -29.67
N VAL A 68 -28.94 -37.89 -28.38
CA VAL A 68 -28.17 -36.79 -27.81
C VAL A 68 -26.88 -37.26 -27.14
N SER A 69 -25.88 -36.37 -27.11
CA SER A 69 -24.64 -36.55 -26.37
C SER A 69 -24.46 -35.40 -25.40
N VAL A 70 -23.96 -35.64 -24.20
CA VAL A 70 -23.41 -34.59 -23.36
C VAL A 70 -22.12 -34.14 -24.04
N SER A 71 -22.05 -32.88 -24.42
CA SER A 71 -20.84 -32.31 -25.02
C SER A 71 -19.81 -32.01 -23.93
N ASP A 72 -20.24 -31.25 -22.95
CA ASP A 72 -19.43 -30.87 -21.78
C ASP A 72 -20.36 -30.40 -20.65
N VAL A 73 -19.79 -30.26 -19.47
CA VAL A 73 -20.35 -29.46 -18.36
C VAL A 73 -19.49 -28.20 -18.27
N ALA A 74 -20.10 -27.05 -18.37
CA ALA A 74 -19.36 -25.77 -18.37
C ALA A 74 -19.81 -24.88 -17.21
N HIS A 75 -18.88 -24.07 -16.72
CA HIS A 75 -19.20 -22.96 -15.82
C HIS A 75 -19.92 -21.84 -16.57
N VAL A 76 -20.91 -21.22 -15.90
CA VAL A 76 -21.60 -20.05 -16.42
C VAL A 76 -20.84 -18.82 -15.90
N ARG A 77 -19.96 -18.25 -16.70
CA ARG A 77 -19.11 -17.10 -16.32
C ARG A 77 -19.11 -15.99 -17.37
N ASP A 78 -18.86 -14.76 -16.90
CA ASP A 78 -18.61 -13.61 -17.74
C ASP A 78 -17.21 -13.07 -17.47
N ILE A 79 -16.31 -13.26 -18.45
CA ILE A 79 -14.90 -12.87 -18.37
C ILE A 79 -14.74 -11.34 -18.20
N PHE A 80 -15.66 -10.55 -18.77
CA PHE A 80 -15.60 -9.09 -18.66
C PHE A 80 -15.89 -8.65 -17.22
N LEU A 81 -16.91 -9.22 -16.59
CA LEU A 81 -17.24 -8.94 -15.19
C LEU A 81 -16.15 -9.42 -14.25
N ASP A 82 -15.51 -10.55 -14.52
CA ASP A 82 -14.37 -11.04 -13.73
C ASP A 82 -13.19 -10.06 -13.79
N LYS A 83 -12.84 -9.58 -14.98
CA LYS A 83 -11.78 -8.57 -15.15
C LYS A 83 -12.11 -7.26 -14.45
N SER A 84 -13.34 -6.79 -14.59
CA SER A 84 -13.81 -5.56 -13.94
C SER A 84 -13.80 -5.68 -12.41
N TYR A 85 -14.28 -6.81 -11.88
CA TYR A 85 -14.24 -7.07 -10.44
C TYR A 85 -12.81 -7.05 -9.89
N ARG A 86 -11.89 -7.78 -10.54
CA ARG A 86 -10.48 -7.87 -10.13
C ARG A 86 -9.81 -6.50 -10.12
N GLN A 87 -10.10 -5.65 -11.10
CA GLN A 87 -9.57 -4.29 -11.14
C GLN A 87 -10.10 -3.43 -9.99
N GLU A 88 -11.41 -3.43 -9.77
CA GLU A 88 -12.01 -2.62 -8.70
C GLU A 88 -11.71 -3.18 -7.30
N ASN A 89 -11.57 -4.50 -7.15
CA ASN A 89 -11.09 -5.11 -5.91
C ASN A 89 -9.65 -4.70 -5.59
N GLY A 90 -8.79 -4.59 -6.59
CA GLY A 90 -7.44 -4.06 -6.41
C GLY A 90 -7.40 -2.59 -6.00
N ARG A 91 -8.25 -1.73 -6.60
CA ARG A 91 -8.40 -0.33 -6.18
C ARG A 91 -8.95 -0.21 -4.77
N LYS A 92 -9.96 -1.01 -4.44
CA LYS A 92 -10.46 -1.11 -3.06
C LYS A 92 -9.32 -1.46 -2.10
N GLY A 93 -8.48 -2.46 -2.43
CA GLY A 93 -7.31 -2.84 -1.64
C GLY A 93 -6.34 -1.67 -1.45
N PHE A 94 -6.08 -0.89 -2.50
CA PHE A 94 -5.21 0.26 -2.46
C PHE A 94 -5.74 1.36 -1.53
N TYR A 95 -6.93 1.88 -1.77
CA TYR A 95 -7.49 2.99 -0.99
C TYR A 95 -7.85 2.61 0.44
N SER A 96 -8.31 1.39 0.70
CA SER A 96 -8.58 0.93 2.06
C SER A 96 -7.30 0.84 2.90
N THR A 97 -6.20 0.44 2.30
CA THR A 97 -4.88 0.41 2.96
C THR A 97 -4.37 1.82 3.25
N LEU A 98 -4.44 2.74 2.27
CA LEU A 98 -4.07 4.15 2.51
C LEU A 98 -4.92 4.77 3.63
N TYR A 99 -6.24 4.57 3.60
CA TYR A 99 -7.12 5.08 4.64
C TYR A 99 -6.77 4.53 6.02
N SER A 100 -6.58 3.21 6.15
CA SER A 100 -6.24 2.59 7.44
C SER A 100 -4.90 3.07 7.98
N THR A 101 -3.91 3.25 7.10
CA THR A 101 -2.60 3.80 7.46
C THR A 101 -2.71 5.25 7.91
N THR A 102 -3.42 6.09 7.15
CA THR A 102 -3.61 7.50 7.49
C THR A 102 -4.35 7.65 8.81
N SER A 103 -5.43 6.89 9.03
CA SER A 103 -6.18 6.90 10.30
C SER A 103 -5.30 6.51 11.49
N TYR A 104 -4.40 5.54 11.33
CA TYR A 104 -3.48 5.18 12.41
C TYR A 104 -2.43 6.27 12.68
N VAL A 105 -1.95 6.97 11.65
CA VAL A 105 -1.07 8.14 11.81
C VAL A 105 -1.82 9.28 12.50
N GLU A 106 -3.09 9.52 12.15
CA GLU A 106 -3.95 10.48 12.87
C GLU A 106 -4.06 10.13 14.36
N ASP A 107 -4.24 8.85 14.69
CA ASP A 107 -4.32 8.39 16.08
C ASP A 107 -3.00 8.63 16.84
N ILE A 108 -1.84 8.40 16.20
CA ILE A 108 -0.53 8.74 16.79
C ILE A 108 -0.41 10.25 17.02
N MET A 109 -0.83 11.07 16.05
CA MET A 109 -0.70 12.53 16.12
C MET A 109 -1.64 13.16 17.15
N GLN A 110 -2.84 12.62 17.31
CA GLN A 110 -3.82 13.09 18.31
C GLN A 110 -3.58 12.49 19.69
N GLU A 111 -2.58 11.61 19.84
CA GLU A 111 -2.22 10.93 21.09
C GLU A 111 -3.44 10.41 21.86
N MET A 112 -4.25 9.57 21.22
CA MET A 112 -5.41 8.82 21.72
C MET A 112 -6.33 9.49 22.77
N ASN A 113 -5.95 10.65 23.39
CA ASN A 113 -6.69 11.32 24.44
C ASN A 113 -6.59 12.86 24.48
N GLY A 114 -6.17 13.50 23.41
CA GLY A 114 -6.23 14.97 23.31
C GLY A 114 -4.87 15.65 23.15
N ALA A 115 -4.88 16.76 22.56
CA ALA A 115 -3.95 17.84 22.25
C ALA A 115 -2.57 17.97 22.98
N GLU A 116 -2.00 16.87 23.50
CA GLU A 116 -0.79 16.91 24.34
C GLU A 116 0.43 17.44 23.58
N PHE A 117 0.55 17.17 22.27
CA PHE A 117 1.66 17.72 21.49
C PHE A 117 1.47 19.23 21.26
N LYS A 118 0.27 19.68 20.87
CA LYS A 118 -0.05 21.10 20.71
C LYS A 118 0.08 21.85 22.05
N GLU A 119 -0.32 21.21 23.15
CA GLU A 119 -0.17 21.78 24.49
C GLU A 119 1.31 21.97 24.84
N SER A 120 2.21 21.02 24.48
CA SER A 120 3.64 21.15 24.74
C SER A 120 4.27 22.34 23.99
N ILE A 121 3.81 22.64 22.75
CA ILE A 121 4.24 23.85 22.01
C ILE A 121 3.73 25.11 22.71
N SER A 122 2.49 25.13 23.14
CA SER A 122 1.89 26.28 23.83
C SER A 122 2.52 26.52 25.20
N GLU A 123 2.81 25.47 25.97
CA GLU A 123 3.53 25.57 27.25
C GLU A 123 4.97 26.05 27.08
N LEU A 124 5.66 25.59 26.04
CA LEU A 124 6.99 26.08 25.70
C LEU A 124 6.94 27.58 25.38
N TRP A 125 5.94 28.00 24.60
CA TRP A 125 5.72 29.43 24.33
C TRP A 125 5.50 30.25 25.58
N GLN A 126 4.63 29.79 26.50
CA GLN A 126 4.39 30.46 27.78
C GLN A 126 5.67 30.59 28.60
N ALA A 127 6.51 29.53 28.63
CA ALA A 127 7.79 29.58 29.34
C ALA A 127 8.73 30.63 28.73
N PHE A 128 8.78 30.76 27.41
CA PHE A 128 9.56 31.83 26.75
C PHE A 128 9.01 33.21 27.02
N GLN A 129 7.70 33.40 27.11
CA GLN A 129 7.09 34.68 27.49
C GLN A 129 7.44 35.10 28.94
N GLU A 130 7.38 34.15 29.87
CA GLU A 130 7.76 34.42 31.28
C GLU A 130 9.25 34.75 31.42
N TYR A 131 10.10 34.03 30.66
CA TYR A 131 11.53 34.36 30.60
C TYR A 131 11.79 35.74 30.02
N GLY A 132 11.09 36.15 28.97
CA GLY A 132 11.23 37.48 28.39
C GLY A 132 10.88 38.62 29.37
N LYS A 133 9.95 38.40 30.31
CA LYS A 133 9.59 39.39 31.35
C LYS A 133 10.72 39.63 32.33
N ASP A 134 11.41 38.57 32.76
CA ASP A 134 12.57 38.64 33.65
C ASP A 134 13.57 37.52 33.31
N PRO A 135 14.51 37.77 32.39
CA PRO A 135 15.43 36.73 31.92
C PRO A 135 16.49 36.33 32.97
N THR A 136 16.69 37.16 34.01
CA THR A 136 17.66 36.87 35.06
C THR A 136 17.10 36.05 36.21
N ASN A 137 15.77 35.82 36.23
CA ASN A 137 15.10 35.04 37.25
C ASN A 137 15.35 33.54 37.05
N SER A 138 16.00 32.89 38.01
CA SER A 138 16.34 31.48 37.94
C SER A 138 15.08 30.55 37.86
N THR A 139 13.93 30.99 38.37
CA THR A 139 12.67 30.25 38.23
C THR A 139 12.22 30.22 36.78
N ASN A 140 12.27 31.35 36.06
CA ASN A 140 11.93 31.44 34.63
C ASN A 140 12.93 30.66 33.78
N GLN A 141 14.23 30.72 34.12
CA GLN A 141 15.26 29.93 33.44
C GLN A 141 15.03 28.42 33.61
N ASN A 142 14.72 27.96 34.83
CA ASN A 142 14.35 26.56 35.06
C ASN A 142 13.08 26.14 34.30
N LEU A 143 12.07 27.02 34.23
CA LEU A 143 10.81 26.74 33.53
C LEU A 143 11.07 26.49 32.05
N ILE A 144 11.90 27.31 31.38
CA ILE A 144 12.28 27.07 29.98
C ILE A 144 12.94 25.71 29.82
N ILE A 145 13.93 25.38 30.65
CA ILE A 145 14.65 24.11 30.54
C ILE A 145 13.66 22.94 30.64
N GLN A 146 12.80 22.94 31.66
CA GLN A 146 11.80 21.88 31.86
C GLN A 146 10.82 21.78 30.69
N LYS A 147 10.30 22.93 30.18
CA LYS A 147 9.36 22.91 29.04
C LYS A 147 10.03 22.56 27.73
N SER A 148 11.30 22.91 27.55
CA SER A 148 12.12 22.48 26.41
C SER A 148 12.41 20.97 26.43
N GLU A 149 12.69 20.40 27.61
CA GLU A 149 12.85 18.95 27.78
C GLU A 149 11.54 18.20 27.49
N LEU A 150 10.41 18.72 27.99
CA LEU A 150 9.09 18.15 27.74
C LEU A 150 8.75 18.17 26.24
N PHE A 151 8.95 19.31 25.59
CA PHE A 151 8.74 19.47 24.15
C PHE A 151 9.57 18.48 23.32
N LEU A 152 10.90 18.40 23.59
CA LEU A 152 11.76 17.44 22.89
C LEU A 152 11.36 15.99 23.14
N THR A 153 10.98 15.65 24.37
CA THR A 153 10.52 14.31 24.72
C THR A 153 9.26 13.96 23.94
N ARG A 154 8.30 14.90 23.82
CA ARG A 154 7.08 14.70 23.03
C ARG A 154 7.39 14.54 21.53
N CYS A 155 8.22 15.40 20.95
CA CYS A 155 8.66 15.28 19.57
C CYS A 155 9.33 13.92 19.30
N ASN A 156 10.24 13.49 20.17
CA ASN A 156 10.95 12.22 20.04
C ASN A 156 10.00 11.02 20.20
N THR A 157 9.01 11.10 21.10
CA THR A 157 8.01 10.03 21.29
C THR A 157 7.19 9.85 20.01
N VAL A 158 6.57 10.92 19.51
CA VAL A 158 5.75 10.85 18.28
C VAL A 158 6.58 10.37 17.09
N TYR A 159 7.80 10.92 16.92
CA TYR A 159 8.69 10.50 15.85
C TYR A 159 9.08 9.01 15.96
N SER A 160 9.39 8.53 17.17
CA SER A 160 9.69 7.12 17.43
C SER A 160 8.49 6.20 17.18
N ASP A 161 7.29 6.63 17.53
CA ASP A 161 6.08 5.81 17.31
C ASP A 161 5.72 5.73 15.82
N LEU A 162 5.93 6.81 15.07
CA LEU A 162 5.85 6.77 13.60
C LEU A 162 6.90 5.83 12.99
N GLN A 163 8.15 5.79 13.51
CA GLN A 163 9.17 4.84 13.06
C GLN A 163 8.79 3.38 13.36
N LYS A 164 8.25 3.11 14.56
CA LYS A 164 7.74 1.77 14.93
C LYS A 164 6.61 1.35 14.01
N TYR A 165 5.70 2.27 13.69
CA TYR A 165 4.61 2.00 12.78
C TYR A 165 5.13 1.73 11.36
N GLN A 166 6.08 2.50 10.87
CA GLN A 166 6.76 2.28 9.59
C GLN A 166 7.42 0.90 9.53
N SER A 167 8.04 0.47 10.64
CA SER A 167 8.61 -0.88 10.77
C SER A 167 7.52 -1.97 10.77
N ASN A 168 6.36 -1.71 11.36
CA ASN A 168 5.22 -2.63 11.30
C ASN A 168 4.68 -2.77 9.86
N ILE A 169 4.52 -1.66 9.12
CA ILE A 169 4.15 -1.69 7.70
C ILE A 169 5.18 -2.49 6.89
N ASN A 170 6.46 -2.36 7.21
CA ASN A 170 7.53 -3.12 6.57
C ASN A 170 7.38 -4.65 6.75
N LEU A 171 6.94 -5.10 7.92
CA LEU A 171 6.61 -6.52 8.16
C LEU A 171 5.36 -6.94 7.37
N GLN A 172 4.33 -6.12 7.32
CA GLN A 172 3.13 -6.39 6.51
C GLN A 172 3.46 -6.52 5.01
N ILE A 173 4.41 -5.73 4.49
CA ILE A 173 4.90 -5.86 3.12
C ILE A 173 5.51 -7.25 2.90
N LYS A 174 6.34 -7.73 3.83
CA LYS A 174 6.91 -9.06 3.77
C LYS A 174 5.83 -10.15 3.77
N ASP A 175 4.89 -10.07 4.72
CA ASP A 175 3.81 -11.05 4.83
C ASP A 175 2.94 -11.09 3.57
N GLN A 176 2.65 -9.93 2.96
CA GLN A 176 1.90 -9.89 1.71
C GLN A 176 2.69 -10.47 0.53
N VAL A 177 4.00 -10.23 0.44
CA VAL A 177 4.85 -10.84 -0.60
C VAL A 177 4.89 -12.36 -0.44
N ASP A 178 5.04 -12.86 0.78
CA ASP A 178 5.02 -14.30 1.06
C ASP A 178 3.64 -14.90 0.68
N ARG A 179 2.54 -14.21 0.97
CA ARG A 179 1.18 -14.64 0.57
C ARG A 179 0.98 -14.63 -0.94
N ILE A 180 1.47 -13.61 -1.65
CA ILE A 180 1.42 -13.55 -3.12
C ILE A 180 2.14 -14.74 -3.73
N ASN A 181 3.36 -15.06 -3.24
CA ASN A 181 4.14 -16.20 -3.71
C ASN A 181 3.41 -17.53 -3.45
N GLU A 182 2.83 -17.71 -2.27
CA GLU A 182 2.02 -18.89 -1.92
C GLU A 182 0.80 -19.05 -2.86
N ILE A 183 0.09 -17.96 -3.16
CA ILE A 183 -1.03 -17.95 -4.10
C ILE A 183 -0.54 -18.34 -5.49
N GLY A 184 0.59 -17.81 -5.95
CA GLY A 184 1.19 -18.15 -7.23
C GLY A 184 1.47 -19.64 -7.37
N ASP A 185 2.06 -20.26 -6.35
CA ASP A 185 2.35 -21.70 -6.32
C ASP A 185 1.06 -22.55 -6.35
N LYS A 186 0.04 -22.15 -5.58
CA LYS A 186 -1.27 -22.82 -5.58
C LYS A 186 -1.96 -22.73 -6.94
N ILE A 187 -1.94 -21.55 -7.58
CA ILE A 187 -2.52 -21.38 -8.92
C ILE A 187 -1.76 -22.25 -9.93
N TYR A 188 -0.43 -22.30 -9.86
CA TYR A 188 0.37 -23.17 -10.71
C TYR A 188 0.03 -24.64 -10.53
N ALA A 189 -0.11 -25.12 -9.29
CA ALA A 189 -0.50 -26.50 -8.99
C ALA A 189 -1.91 -26.83 -9.53
N LEU A 190 -2.88 -25.94 -9.33
CA LEU A 190 -4.24 -26.09 -9.84
C LEU A 190 -4.29 -26.09 -11.38
N ASN A 191 -3.47 -25.27 -12.04
CA ASN A 191 -3.34 -25.30 -13.50
C ASN A 191 -2.89 -26.67 -14.01
N LEU A 192 -1.91 -27.29 -13.35
CA LEU A 192 -1.46 -28.65 -13.72
C LEU A 192 -2.53 -29.71 -13.45
N GLU A 193 -3.30 -29.58 -12.38
CA GLU A 193 -4.41 -30.48 -12.06
C GLU A 193 -5.53 -30.37 -13.10
N ILE A 194 -5.92 -29.14 -13.46
CA ILE A 194 -6.93 -28.86 -14.50
C ILE A 194 -6.47 -29.47 -15.83
N GLN A 195 -5.24 -29.20 -16.26
CA GLN A 195 -4.70 -29.72 -17.52
C GLN A 195 -4.69 -31.26 -17.54
N LYS A 196 -4.32 -31.91 -16.45
CA LYS A 196 -4.36 -33.39 -16.34
C LYS A 196 -5.78 -33.95 -16.45
N THR A 197 -6.72 -33.34 -15.75
CA THR A 197 -8.12 -33.78 -15.72
C THR A 197 -8.79 -33.57 -17.07
N GLU A 198 -8.52 -32.44 -17.73
CA GLU A 198 -9.19 -32.07 -18.98
C GLU A 198 -8.48 -32.58 -20.25
N SER A 199 -7.25 -33.13 -20.14
CA SER A 199 -6.47 -33.62 -21.27
C SER A 199 -7.17 -34.69 -22.08
N GLY A 200 -8.09 -35.46 -21.47
CA GLY A 200 -8.91 -36.49 -22.12
C GLY A 200 -10.11 -35.94 -22.87
N GLY A 201 -10.47 -34.67 -22.73
CA GLY A 201 -11.65 -34.05 -23.37
C GLY A 201 -13.00 -34.62 -22.92
N VAL A 202 -13.05 -35.34 -21.79
CA VAL A 202 -14.24 -36.03 -21.28
C VAL A 202 -14.72 -35.39 -19.98
N GLU A 203 -13.81 -34.94 -19.13
CA GLU A 203 -14.12 -34.38 -17.82
C GLU A 203 -13.64 -32.92 -17.75
N THR A 204 -14.33 -32.11 -16.94
CA THR A 204 -13.97 -30.74 -16.64
C THR A 204 -13.64 -30.63 -15.14
N ALA A 205 -12.52 -30.02 -14.82
CA ALA A 205 -12.01 -29.89 -13.44
C ALA A 205 -12.70 -28.74 -12.67
N MET A 206 -14.03 -28.82 -12.48
CA MET A 206 -14.87 -27.73 -11.96
C MET A 206 -14.35 -27.15 -10.63
N THR A 207 -14.16 -28.02 -9.62
CA THR A 207 -13.69 -27.59 -8.28
C THR A 207 -12.30 -26.94 -8.31
N ALA A 208 -11.38 -27.46 -9.12
CA ALA A 208 -10.05 -26.88 -9.26
C ALA A 208 -10.10 -25.51 -9.96
N ARG A 209 -11.00 -25.34 -10.93
CA ARG A 209 -11.25 -24.05 -11.59
C ARG A 209 -11.82 -23.02 -10.62
N ASP A 210 -12.83 -23.38 -9.81
CA ASP A 210 -13.41 -22.49 -8.79
C ASP A 210 -12.38 -22.07 -7.75
N ALA A 211 -11.57 -23.02 -7.25
CA ALA A 211 -10.50 -22.74 -6.31
C ALA A 211 -9.43 -21.80 -6.90
N ARG A 212 -9.03 -22.04 -8.17
CA ARG A 212 -8.08 -21.20 -8.89
C ARG A 212 -8.59 -19.77 -9.05
N ASP A 213 -9.83 -19.63 -9.47
CA ASP A 213 -10.44 -18.33 -9.73
C ASP A 213 -10.60 -17.51 -8.44
N SER A 214 -10.94 -18.16 -7.32
CA SER A 214 -10.96 -17.53 -5.99
C SER A 214 -9.58 -17.01 -5.59
N LEU A 215 -8.52 -17.77 -5.87
CA LEU A 215 -7.13 -17.32 -5.60
C LEU A 215 -6.71 -16.17 -6.51
N ILE A 216 -7.16 -16.15 -7.76
CA ILE A 216 -6.90 -15.02 -8.68
C ILE A 216 -7.62 -13.76 -8.20
N ASP A 217 -8.85 -13.89 -7.70
CA ASP A 217 -9.62 -12.77 -7.15
C ASP A 217 -8.97 -12.22 -5.85
N GLU A 218 -8.40 -13.10 -5.01
CA GLU A 218 -7.60 -12.70 -3.84
C GLU A 218 -6.32 -11.98 -4.27
N LEU A 219 -5.58 -12.53 -5.23
CA LEU A 219 -4.34 -11.95 -5.76
C LEU A 219 -4.55 -10.53 -6.31
N ALA A 220 -5.70 -10.30 -6.97
CA ALA A 220 -6.08 -9.00 -7.51
C ALA A 220 -6.21 -7.91 -6.43
N GLY A 221 -6.47 -8.28 -5.19
CA GLY A 221 -6.49 -7.34 -4.05
C GLY A 221 -5.11 -6.87 -3.63
N TYR A 222 -4.07 -7.66 -3.87
CA TYR A 222 -2.68 -7.34 -3.47
C TYR A 222 -1.91 -6.52 -4.51
N ALA A 223 -2.12 -6.80 -5.82
CA ALA A 223 -1.39 -6.15 -6.90
C ALA A 223 -2.23 -6.14 -8.20
N LYS A 224 -1.82 -5.30 -9.15
CA LYS A 224 -2.42 -5.28 -10.49
C LYS A 224 -2.07 -6.56 -11.24
N ILE A 225 -3.09 -7.29 -11.69
CA ILE A 225 -2.91 -8.55 -12.42
C ILE A 225 -3.61 -8.53 -13.78
N GLU A 226 -3.05 -9.31 -14.70
CA GLU A 226 -3.66 -9.69 -15.97
C GLU A 226 -3.67 -11.22 -16.03
N ALA A 227 -4.86 -11.82 -16.05
CA ALA A 227 -5.04 -13.28 -16.13
C ALA A 227 -5.63 -13.64 -17.50
N GLU A 228 -4.98 -14.55 -18.20
CA GLU A 228 -5.39 -15.04 -19.52
C GLU A 228 -5.39 -16.57 -19.52
N GLU A 229 -6.55 -17.16 -19.84
CA GLU A 229 -6.72 -18.60 -20.00
C GLU A 229 -6.49 -19.00 -21.46
N ASP A 230 -5.69 -20.03 -21.68
CA ASP A 230 -5.48 -20.59 -23.01
C ASP A 230 -6.49 -21.71 -23.35
N SER A 231 -6.39 -22.25 -24.57
CA SER A 231 -7.29 -23.31 -25.07
C SER A 231 -7.13 -24.64 -24.33
N THR A 232 -6.09 -24.81 -23.50
CA THR A 232 -5.85 -26.03 -22.70
C THR A 232 -6.36 -25.89 -21.28
N GLY A 233 -7.00 -24.75 -20.92
CA GLY A 233 -7.47 -24.46 -19.59
C GLY A 233 -6.41 -23.93 -18.63
N TYR A 234 -5.20 -23.67 -19.13
CA TYR A 234 -4.11 -23.09 -18.33
C TYR A 234 -4.23 -21.57 -18.24
N VAL A 235 -4.16 -21.01 -17.03
CA VAL A 235 -4.20 -19.57 -16.82
C VAL A 235 -2.78 -19.05 -16.61
N ARG A 236 -2.35 -18.12 -17.47
CA ARG A 236 -1.14 -17.33 -17.31
C ARG A 236 -1.48 -16.03 -16.59
N ILE A 237 -0.63 -15.65 -15.65
CA ILE A 237 -0.82 -14.42 -14.87
C ILE A 237 0.41 -13.54 -15.01
N LYS A 238 0.16 -12.29 -15.42
CA LYS A 238 1.12 -11.19 -15.26
C LYS A 238 0.77 -10.40 -14.03
N LEU A 239 1.78 -10.02 -13.24
CA LEU A 239 1.67 -9.16 -12.08
C LEU A 239 2.52 -7.91 -12.32
N GLU A 240 1.91 -6.73 -12.24
CA GLU A 240 2.55 -5.45 -12.59
C GLU A 240 3.28 -5.49 -13.96
N GLY A 241 2.64 -6.13 -14.94
CA GLY A 241 3.16 -6.28 -16.31
C GLY A 241 4.23 -7.37 -16.51
N GLN A 242 4.73 -7.99 -15.44
CA GLN A 242 5.73 -9.07 -15.51
C GLN A 242 5.08 -10.45 -15.37
N GLN A 243 5.68 -11.45 -15.99
CA GLN A 243 5.19 -12.84 -15.97
C GLN A 243 5.36 -13.42 -14.56
N PHE A 244 4.25 -13.70 -13.89
CA PHE A 244 4.21 -14.29 -12.55
C PHE A 244 3.98 -15.79 -12.61
N VAL A 245 2.84 -16.25 -13.16
CA VAL A 245 2.55 -17.67 -13.38
C VAL A 245 2.66 -17.97 -14.88
N GLN A 246 3.53 -18.92 -15.23
CA GLN A 246 3.81 -19.37 -16.60
C GLN A 246 3.56 -20.87 -16.72
N ASP A 247 3.57 -21.38 -17.94
CA ASP A 247 3.29 -22.79 -18.26
C ASP A 247 4.14 -23.81 -17.50
N ASN A 248 5.37 -23.43 -17.12
CA ASN A 248 6.36 -24.34 -16.55
C ASN A 248 6.85 -23.91 -15.16
N LYS A 249 6.47 -22.74 -14.66
CA LYS A 249 6.95 -22.24 -13.37
C LYS A 249 6.12 -21.07 -12.84
N CYS A 250 6.19 -20.85 -11.53
CA CYS A 250 5.85 -19.59 -10.88
C CYS A 250 7.12 -18.78 -10.62
N ASN A 251 7.15 -17.51 -10.99
CA ASN A 251 8.26 -16.60 -10.72
C ASN A 251 8.00 -15.87 -9.40
N HIS A 252 8.67 -16.26 -8.35
CA HIS A 252 8.50 -15.65 -7.03
C HIS A 252 9.02 -14.22 -6.99
N ILE A 253 8.35 -13.37 -6.23
CA ILE A 253 8.81 -12.04 -5.85
C ILE A 253 9.85 -12.20 -4.74
N GLY A 254 11.02 -11.59 -4.90
CA GLY A 254 12.04 -11.49 -3.88
C GLY A 254 11.94 -10.19 -3.09
N LEU A 255 12.56 -10.13 -1.92
CA LEU A 255 12.68 -8.95 -1.08
C LEU A 255 14.15 -8.58 -0.94
N THR A 256 14.49 -7.33 -1.24
CA THR A 256 15.80 -6.74 -0.90
C THR A 256 15.64 -5.91 0.37
N GLU A 257 16.51 -6.14 1.35
CA GLU A 257 16.56 -5.36 2.59
C GLU A 257 17.59 -4.22 2.43
N GLU A 258 17.15 -2.99 2.69
CA GLU A 258 18.02 -1.81 2.66
C GLU A 258 18.86 -1.75 3.94
N LYS A 259 20.19 -1.61 3.78
CA LYS A 259 21.15 -1.69 4.91
C LYS A 259 21.01 -0.59 5.95
N GLY A 260 20.45 0.57 5.59
CA GLY A 260 20.32 1.71 6.51
C GLY A 260 19.04 1.69 7.33
N THR A 261 17.94 1.29 6.72
CA THR A 261 16.60 1.34 7.30
C THR A 261 16.05 -0.04 7.67
N GLY A 262 16.56 -1.11 7.08
CA GLY A 262 15.97 -2.45 7.16
C GLY A 262 14.69 -2.60 6.34
N PHE A 263 14.41 -1.67 5.42
CA PHE A 263 13.17 -1.67 4.64
C PHE A 263 13.24 -2.66 3.49
N TYR A 264 12.16 -3.44 3.34
CA TYR A 264 12.01 -4.40 2.26
C TYR A 264 11.53 -3.72 0.97
N THR A 265 12.21 -4.01 -0.13
CA THR A 265 11.80 -3.60 -1.49
C THR A 265 11.52 -4.85 -2.32
N PRO A 266 10.27 -5.04 -2.80
CA PRO A 266 9.94 -6.16 -3.67
C PRO A 266 10.59 -6.03 -5.04
N TYR A 267 11.18 -7.13 -5.56
CA TYR A 267 11.82 -7.17 -6.87
C TYR A 267 11.62 -8.51 -7.57
N TRP A 268 11.94 -8.56 -8.86
CA TRP A 268 11.87 -9.77 -9.67
C TRP A 268 13.24 -10.45 -9.78
N PRO A 269 13.51 -11.54 -9.03
CA PRO A 269 14.81 -12.22 -9.05
C PRO A 269 15.18 -12.80 -10.43
N HIS A 270 14.18 -13.28 -11.19
CA HIS A 270 14.40 -13.98 -12.46
C HIS A 270 14.84 -13.09 -13.61
N ILE A 271 14.67 -11.78 -13.50
CA ILE A 271 15.08 -10.78 -14.51
C ILE A 271 16.05 -9.74 -13.95
N THR A 272 16.32 -9.79 -12.65
CA THR A 272 17.32 -8.94 -12.01
C THR A 272 18.72 -9.52 -12.23
N THR A 273 19.64 -8.69 -12.68
CA THR A 273 21.07 -9.00 -12.86
C THR A 273 21.92 -8.07 -11.99
N GLN A 274 23.25 -8.25 -11.99
CA GLN A 274 24.14 -7.32 -11.27
C GLN A 274 24.11 -5.89 -11.83
N GLU A 275 23.78 -5.76 -13.13
CA GLU A 275 23.76 -4.48 -13.85
C GLU A 275 22.34 -3.87 -13.95
N SER A 276 21.30 -4.68 -13.77
CA SER A 276 19.90 -4.26 -13.93
C SER A 276 19.03 -4.83 -12.82
N TYR A 277 18.57 -3.97 -11.93
CA TYR A 277 17.62 -4.31 -10.88
C TYR A 277 16.19 -4.00 -11.33
N MET A 278 15.28 -4.96 -11.19
CA MET A 278 13.88 -4.78 -11.60
C MET A 278 12.96 -4.82 -10.38
N PRO A 279 12.54 -3.65 -9.87
CA PRO A 279 11.52 -3.59 -8.81
C PRO A 279 10.18 -4.13 -9.32
N VAL A 280 9.35 -4.63 -8.43
CA VAL A 280 7.97 -5.04 -8.79
C VAL A 280 7.14 -3.82 -9.20
N PHE A 281 7.29 -2.72 -8.46
CA PHE A 281 6.58 -1.47 -8.70
C PHE A 281 7.56 -0.40 -9.20
N SER A 282 7.49 -0.06 -10.47
CA SER A 282 8.34 0.98 -11.08
C SER A 282 7.84 2.40 -10.84
N ASP A 283 6.62 2.55 -10.34
CA ASP A 283 5.91 3.80 -10.08
C ASP A 283 5.94 4.22 -8.60
N VAL A 284 6.65 3.46 -7.76
CA VAL A 284 6.85 3.76 -6.33
C VAL A 284 8.31 4.15 -6.09
N ALA A 285 8.53 5.15 -5.25
CA ALA A 285 9.86 5.62 -4.87
C ALA A 285 10.70 4.51 -4.24
N LEU A 286 11.94 4.36 -4.73
CA LEU A 286 12.92 3.43 -4.16
C LEU A 286 13.80 4.14 -3.14
N PRO A 287 14.39 3.41 -2.16
CA PRO A 287 15.42 3.95 -1.27
C PRO A 287 16.57 4.57 -2.06
N SER A 288 17.12 5.70 -1.59
CA SER A 288 18.13 6.49 -2.30
C SER A 288 19.31 5.67 -2.81
N ALA A 289 19.90 4.85 -1.94
CA ALA A 289 21.06 4.03 -2.29
C ALA A 289 20.73 2.97 -3.36
N LEU A 290 19.49 2.47 -3.37
CA LEU A 290 19.01 1.54 -4.38
C LEU A 290 18.70 2.28 -5.69
N ALA A 291 18.01 3.40 -5.63
CA ALA A 291 17.63 4.21 -6.78
C ALA A 291 18.86 4.73 -7.57
N GLU A 292 19.90 5.21 -6.88
CA GLU A 292 21.16 5.61 -7.49
C GLU A 292 21.86 4.46 -8.22
N ARG A 293 21.86 3.26 -7.61
CA ARG A 293 22.48 2.08 -8.20
C ARG A 293 21.78 1.60 -9.47
N VAL A 294 20.48 1.82 -9.58
CA VAL A 294 19.63 1.25 -10.65
C VAL A 294 19.19 2.30 -11.68
N GLY A 295 19.46 3.58 -11.43
CA GLY A 295 18.99 4.69 -12.28
C GLY A 295 17.46 4.82 -12.32
N CYS A 296 16.76 4.38 -11.26
CA CYS A 296 15.32 4.50 -11.13
C CYS A 296 14.91 5.79 -10.42
N THR A 297 13.62 6.16 -10.55
CA THR A 297 13.07 7.37 -9.93
C THR A 297 13.00 7.25 -8.41
N GLN A 298 13.28 8.36 -7.72
CA GLN A 298 13.12 8.51 -6.27
C GLN A 298 11.75 9.09 -5.90
N THR A 299 10.86 9.24 -6.87
CA THR A 299 9.54 9.83 -6.71
C THR A 299 8.44 8.83 -6.97
N THR A 300 7.39 8.89 -6.18
CA THR A 300 6.16 8.10 -6.39
C THR A 300 5.29 8.81 -7.43
N ASN A 301 4.74 8.04 -8.40
CA ASN A 301 3.87 8.56 -9.44
C ASN A 301 2.64 7.66 -9.60
N ILE A 302 1.66 7.88 -8.75
CA ILE A 302 0.41 7.11 -8.75
C ILE A 302 -0.77 8.05 -9.04
N ALA A 303 -1.58 7.67 -10.01
CA ALA A 303 -2.79 8.39 -10.36
C ALA A 303 -3.85 7.45 -10.95
N THR A 304 -5.12 7.73 -10.66
CA THR A 304 -6.25 6.99 -11.24
C THR A 304 -6.27 7.06 -12.76
N SER A 305 -5.82 8.19 -13.34
CA SER A 305 -5.69 8.36 -14.80
C SER A 305 -4.66 7.43 -15.44
N LEU A 306 -3.66 6.99 -14.67
CA LEU A 306 -2.63 6.04 -15.11
C LEU A 306 -3.06 4.58 -14.86
N ASN A 307 -4.21 4.35 -14.19
CA ASN A 307 -4.69 3.02 -13.82
C ASN A 307 -3.62 2.19 -13.06
N ASN A 308 -2.88 2.85 -12.16
CA ASN A 308 -1.84 2.24 -11.33
C ASN A 308 -2.10 2.35 -9.83
N ASP A 309 -3.24 2.89 -9.42
CA ASP A 309 -3.79 2.97 -8.07
C ASP A 309 -4.43 1.63 -7.63
N ILE A 310 -3.69 0.52 -7.80
CA ILE A 310 -4.19 -0.85 -7.65
C ILE A 310 -3.26 -1.66 -6.74
N GLY A 311 -3.85 -2.36 -5.76
CA GLY A 311 -3.18 -3.31 -4.90
C GLY A 311 -2.77 -2.79 -3.54
N SER A 312 -3.07 -3.57 -2.49
CA SER A 312 -2.73 -3.24 -1.11
C SER A 312 -1.22 -3.24 -0.84
N LEU A 313 -0.45 -4.10 -1.52
CA LEU A 313 1.01 -4.12 -1.39
C LEU A 313 1.65 -2.82 -1.86
N LYS A 314 1.17 -2.27 -2.99
CA LYS A 314 1.63 -0.96 -3.48
C LYS A 314 1.28 0.15 -2.50
N ALA A 315 0.05 0.13 -1.96
CA ALA A 315 -0.39 1.10 -0.95
C ALA A 315 0.46 1.07 0.32
N LEU A 316 0.85 -0.12 0.81
CA LEU A 316 1.75 -0.24 1.95
C LEU A 316 3.13 0.36 1.67
N LEU A 317 3.69 0.13 0.48
CA LEU A 317 4.99 0.71 0.09
C LEU A 317 4.92 2.24 0.03
N VAL A 318 3.86 2.79 -0.56
CA VAL A 318 3.62 4.24 -0.60
C VAL A 318 3.43 4.79 0.81
N SER A 319 2.57 4.19 1.61
CA SER A 319 2.30 4.65 2.98
C SER A 319 3.55 4.65 3.85
N ARG A 320 4.39 3.60 3.75
CA ARG A 320 5.64 3.49 4.50
C ARG A 320 6.65 4.54 4.07
N GLY A 321 6.74 4.81 2.76
CA GLY A 321 7.83 5.57 2.17
C GLY A 321 9.12 4.76 1.99
N SER A 322 10.11 5.39 1.40
CA SER A 322 11.37 4.74 1.05
C SER A 322 12.44 4.82 2.16
N GLU A 323 12.34 5.79 3.06
CA GLU A 323 13.33 6.08 4.11
C GLU A 323 12.61 6.65 5.35
N TYR A 324 13.38 6.96 6.42
CA TYR A 324 12.84 7.73 7.54
C TYR A 324 12.75 9.21 7.16
N GLY A 325 11.59 9.82 7.41
CA GLY A 325 11.36 11.23 7.11
C GLY A 325 12.21 12.15 8.03
N THR A 326 12.96 13.05 7.42
CA THR A 326 13.75 14.08 8.12
C THR A 326 13.41 15.45 7.55
N TYR A 327 13.75 16.53 8.28
CA TYR A 327 13.48 17.89 7.84
C TYR A 327 14.08 18.25 6.45
N ASP A 328 15.16 17.57 6.01
CA ASP A 328 15.80 17.80 4.71
C ASP A 328 14.86 17.49 3.53
N PHE A 329 13.90 16.59 3.74
CA PHE A 329 12.88 16.30 2.74
C PHE A 329 11.87 17.42 2.52
N MET A 330 11.77 18.39 3.43
CA MET A 330 10.89 19.56 3.28
C MET A 330 11.50 20.66 2.40
N SER A 331 12.66 20.42 1.77
CA SER A 331 13.29 21.32 0.81
C SER A 331 12.66 21.18 -0.59
N GLU A 332 12.74 22.26 -1.42
CA GLU A 332 12.24 22.23 -2.81
C GLU A 332 12.83 21.10 -3.65
N GLU A 333 14.11 20.73 -3.38
CA GLU A 333 14.80 19.68 -4.13
C GLU A 333 14.32 18.26 -3.75
N ASN A 334 13.98 18.02 -2.48
CA ASN A 334 13.75 16.69 -1.94
C ASN A 334 12.28 16.38 -1.68
N TYR A 335 11.39 17.39 -1.64
CA TYR A 335 9.98 17.20 -1.26
C TYR A 335 9.25 16.18 -2.14
N SER A 336 9.53 16.13 -3.43
CA SER A 336 8.92 15.16 -4.35
C SER A 336 9.18 13.69 -3.98
N ARG A 337 10.10 13.42 -3.06
CA ARG A 337 10.42 12.08 -2.55
C ARG A 337 9.53 11.64 -1.39
N VAL A 338 8.93 12.59 -0.69
CA VAL A 338 8.05 12.33 0.47
C VAL A 338 6.58 12.60 0.15
N GLU A 339 6.30 13.37 -0.87
CA GLU A 339 4.95 13.67 -1.33
C GLU A 339 4.15 12.37 -1.52
N ASP A 340 2.94 12.32 -1.01
CA ASP A 340 2.03 11.16 -1.00
C ASP A 340 2.46 9.98 -0.08
N ASN A 341 3.59 10.07 0.64
CA ASN A 341 4.03 9.02 1.57
C ASN A 341 3.62 9.34 3.00
N VAL A 342 2.43 8.95 3.41
CA VAL A 342 1.78 9.41 4.64
C VAL A 342 2.68 9.39 5.88
N VAL A 343 3.36 8.26 6.16
CA VAL A 343 4.20 8.14 7.37
C VAL A 343 5.49 8.93 7.25
N MET A 344 6.17 8.85 6.11
CA MET A 344 7.44 9.53 5.87
C MET A 344 7.27 11.05 5.81
N GLU A 345 6.18 11.53 5.19
CA GLU A 345 5.84 12.95 5.10
C GLU A 345 5.55 13.53 6.50
N THR A 346 4.70 12.87 7.29
CA THR A 346 4.39 13.30 8.66
C THR A 346 5.65 13.33 9.55
N GLN A 347 6.56 12.36 9.41
CA GLN A 347 7.86 12.39 10.11
C GLN A 347 8.69 13.60 9.70
N ALA A 348 8.76 13.90 8.40
CA ALA A 348 9.51 15.02 7.88
C ALA A 348 8.93 16.36 8.36
N GLU A 349 7.61 16.51 8.34
CA GLU A 349 6.88 17.69 8.82
C GLU A 349 7.16 17.97 10.32
N ILE A 350 7.05 16.93 11.17
CA ILE A 350 7.33 17.07 12.62
C ILE A 350 8.80 17.41 12.86
N SER A 351 9.72 16.74 12.16
CA SER A 351 11.14 17.00 12.25
C SER A 351 11.49 18.42 11.81
N TYR A 352 10.80 18.93 10.77
CA TYR A 352 10.97 20.30 10.28
C TYR A 352 10.45 21.32 11.29
N LEU A 353 9.27 21.12 11.88
CA LEU A 353 8.72 21.99 12.92
C LEU A 353 9.66 22.06 14.13
N ALA A 354 10.07 20.91 14.64
CA ALA A 354 10.96 20.84 15.81
C ALA A 354 12.30 21.55 15.53
N ARG A 355 12.92 21.30 14.38
CA ARG A 355 14.17 21.96 13.98
C ARG A 355 14.02 23.48 13.91
N ASN A 356 12.95 23.98 13.30
CA ASN A 356 12.76 25.42 13.16
C ASN A 356 12.56 26.10 14.52
N ILE A 357 11.84 25.47 15.47
CA ILE A 357 11.74 25.97 16.84
C ILE A 357 13.12 25.99 17.52
N MET A 358 13.86 24.88 17.44
CA MET A 358 15.19 24.77 18.04
C MET A 358 16.17 25.82 17.48
N MET A 359 16.21 25.97 16.15
CA MET A 359 17.09 26.93 15.48
C MET A 359 16.71 28.36 15.81
N ALA A 360 15.42 28.71 15.76
CA ALA A 360 14.96 30.06 16.07
C ALA A 360 15.36 30.49 17.50
N MET A 361 15.23 29.59 18.47
CA MET A 361 15.60 29.88 19.85
C MET A 361 17.13 29.93 20.05
N ASN A 362 17.84 29.00 19.44
CA ASN A 362 19.30 28.99 19.49
C ASN A 362 19.92 30.25 18.83
N ASP A 363 19.35 30.74 17.73
CA ASP A 363 19.85 31.94 17.03
C ASP A 363 19.58 33.23 17.82
N ILE A 364 18.56 33.25 18.70
CA ILE A 364 18.36 34.37 19.63
C ILE A 364 19.43 34.38 20.75
N PHE A 365 19.73 33.19 21.29
CA PHE A 365 20.74 33.07 22.36
C PHE A 365 22.17 33.17 21.85
N CYS A 366 22.42 32.71 20.63
CA CYS A 366 23.73 32.63 19.99
C CYS A 366 23.64 33.20 18.57
N PRO A 367 23.47 34.54 18.41
CA PRO A 367 23.30 35.15 17.10
C PRO A 367 24.58 35.04 16.26
N ASN A 368 24.39 34.81 14.96
CA ASN A 368 25.49 34.70 14.00
C ASN A 368 25.59 35.95 13.11
N THR A 369 26.81 36.24 12.67
CA THR A 369 27.11 37.22 11.63
C THR A 369 28.10 36.65 10.63
N THR A 370 28.30 37.32 9.50
CA THR A 370 29.25 36.88 8.47
C THR A 370 30.53 37.70 8.56
N TYR A 371 31.69 37.03 8.50
CA TYR A 371 33.00 37.62 8.39
C TYR A 371 33.70 37.16 7.12
N THR A 372 34.16 38.10 6.30
CA THR A 372 34.95 37.80 5.09
C THR A 372 36.43 38.03 5.37
N ALA A 373 37.22 36.98 5.32
CA ALA A 373 38.66 37.01 5.54
C ALA A 373 39.39 37.69 4.36
N ALA A 374 40.65 38.07 4.61
CA ALA A 374 41.50 38.74 3.60
C ALA A 374 41.73 37.88 2.33
N ASP A 375 41.60 36.57 2.43
CA ASP A 375 41.66 35.62 1.31
C ASP A 375 40.36 35.52 0.50
N GLY A 376 39.32 36.25 0.89
CA GLY A 376 38.00 36.23 0.27
C GLY A 376 37.05 35.13 0.78
N THR A 377 37.47 34.27 1.69
CA THR A 377 36.64 33.23 2.30
C THR A 377 35.66 33.86 3.29
N THR A 378 34.37 33.50 3.18
CA THR A 378 33.33 33.99 4.09
C THR A 378 33.03 32.94 5.15
N TYR A 379 33.10 33.32 6.39
CA TYR A 379 32.78 32.47 7.55
C TYR A 379 31.54 33.00 8.26
N THR A 380 30.68 32.07 8.71
CA THR A 380 29.61 32.37 9.67
C THR A 380 30.21 32.31 11.07
N VAL A 381 30.17 33.41 11.80
CA VAL A 381 30.80 33.53 13.12
C VAL A 381 29.80 34.05 14.15
N LEU A 382 30.02 33.77 15.43
CA LEU A 382 29.23 34.35 16.51
C LEU A 382 29.32 35.91 16.47
N ASP A 383 28.16 36.56 16.52
CA ASP A 383 28.08 38.00 16.71
C ASP A 383 28.40 38.37 18.18
N THR A 384 29.68 38.47 18.50
CA THR A 384 30.10 38.76 19.85
C THR A 384 29.70 40.16 20.35
N ALA A 385 29.31 41.07 19.44
CA ALA A 385 28.86 42.41 19.84
C ALA A 385 27.43 42.45 20.34
N ASN A 386 26.57 41.61 19.79
CA ASN A 386 25.12 41.60 20.07
C ASN A 386 24.64 40.34 20.84
N CYS A 387 25.51 39.34 21.07
CA CYS A 387 25.13 38.16 21.81
C CYS A 387 24.89 38.45 23.31
N SER A 388 23.92 37.74 23.87
CA SER A 388 23.73 37.65 25.33
C SER A 388 24.75 36.66 25.91
N VAL A 389 25.08 36.82 27.18
CA VAL A 389 25.98 35.93 27.94
C VAL A 389 25.29 35.40 29.20
N GLY A 390 25.79 34.30 29.74
CA GLY A 390 25.39 33.79 31.04
C GLY A 390 25.86 34.72 32.20
N ALA A 391 25.50 34.38 33.42
CA ALA A 391 25.92 35.11 34.61
C ALA A 391 27.47 35.09 34.82
N ASP A 392 28.15 34.14 34.23
CA ASP A 392 29.62 34.01 34.23
C ASP A 392 30.32 34.86 33.16
N GLY A 393 29.56 35.47 32.22
CA GLY A 393 30.10 36.28 31.14
C GLY A 393 30.90 35.51 30.10
N SER A 394 30.82 34.16 30.07
CA SER A 394 31.62 33.32 29.17
C SER A 394 31.18 33.42 27.70
N LEU A 395 32.14 33.30 26.77
CA LEU A 395 31.95 33.21 25.33
C LEU A 395 32.56 31.90 24.81
N PRO A 396 31.90 31.22 23.85
CA PRO A 396 30.59 31.51 23.29
C PRO A 396 29.46 31.24 24.29
N PRO A 397 28.31 31.93 24.16
CA PRO A 397 27.15 31.63 24.98
C PRO A 397 26.66 30.22 24.71
N HIS A 398 25.98 29.62 25.68
CA HIS A 398 25.42 28.27 25.54
C HIS A 398 24.11 28.30 24.79
N GLU A 399 23.99 27.50 23.71
CA GLU A 399 22.74 27.27 23.03
C GLU A 399 21.77 26.46 23.93
N LEU A 400 20.47 26.64 23.78
CA LEU A 400 19.44 25.91 24.56
C LEU A 400 19.31 24.46 24.10
N PHE A 401 19.24 24.26 22.80
CA PHE A 401 19.11 22.93 22.17
C PHE A 401 20.45 22.53 21.56
N ALA A 402 21.16 21.60 22.20
CA ALA A 402 22.48 21.17 21.80
C ALA A 402 22.48 19.87 21.04
N ARG A 403 23.31 19.78 20.01
CA ARG A 403 23.55 18.54 19.27
C ARG A 403 24.43 17.61 20.10
N GLU A 404 24.09 16.32 20.12
CA GLU A 404 24.83 15.34 20.90
C GLU A 404 26.23 15.10 20.30
N GLY A 405 27.28 15.39 21.09
CA GLY A 405 28.68 15.23 20.67
C GLY A 405 29.17 16.20 19.58
N TYR A 406 28.44 17.30 19.33
CA TYR A 406 28.81 18.26 18.30
C TYR A 406 28.60 19.70 18.79
N ASP A 407 29.70 20.42 18.96
CA ASP A 407 29.67 21.83 19.46
C ASP A 407 29.13 22.78 18.38
N ARG A 408 28.35 23.79 18.79
CA ARG A 408 27.84 24.83 17.89
C ARG A 408 28.94 25.66 17.25
N TYR A 409 30.01 25.96 17.99
CA TYR A 409 31.12 26.80 17.54
C TYR A 409 32.47 26.12 17.72
N THR A 410 33.38 26.40 16.79
CA THR A 410 34.81 26.10 16.93
C THR A 410 35.60 27.41 16.98
N GLN A 411 36.50 27.55 17.96
CA GLN A 411 37.36 28.70 18.06
C GLN A 411 38.46 28.59 17.00
N MET A 412 38.58 29.63 16.15
CA MET A 412 39.58 29.71 15.07
C MET A 412 40.18 31.08 15.01
N GLU A 413 41.46 31.15 14.64
CA GLU A 413 42.15 32.40 14.36
C GLU A 413 42.07 32.73 12.87
N ILE A 414 41.48 33.88 12.53
CA ILE A 414 41.31 34.37 11.16
C ILE A 414 41.83 35.78 11.10
N ASP A 415 42.75 36.08 10.19
CA ASP A 415 43.41 37.38 10.02
C ASP A 415 44.01 37.93 11.33
N GLY A 416 44.58 37.05 12.18
CA GLY A 416 45.21 37.42 13.45
C GLY A 416 44.21 37.78 14.57
N LYS A 417 42.93 37.49 14.42
CA LYS A 417 41.85 37.64 15.41
C LYS A 417 41.18 36.32 15.72
N GLN A 418 40.78 36.14 16.97
CA GLN A 418 40.05 34.96 17.40
C GLN A 418 38.57 35.13 17.09
N PHE A 419 37.98 34.13 16.40
CA PHE A 419 36.55 34.04 16.11
C PHE A 419 35.99 32.71 16.59
N TYR A 420 34.69 32.70 16.90
CA TYR A 420 33.91 31.50 17.13
C TYR A 420 33.15 31.19 15.83
N VAL A 421 33.70 30.27 15.03
CA VAL A 421 33.14 29.89 13.74
C VAL A 421 32.01 28.89 13.96
N TYR A 422 30.84 29.12 13.34
CA TYR A 422 29.70 28.25 13.41
C TYR A 422 29.98 26.94 12.68
N ASN A 423 29.65 25.83 13.32
CA ASN A 423 29.77 24.50 12.76
C ASN A 423 28.46 24.10 12.02
N ASP A 424 28.48 24.27 10.70
CA ASP A 424 27.35 23.99 9.84
C ASP A 424 26.90 22.51 9.85
N GLU A 425 25.64 22.27 9.53
CA GLU A 425 25.12 20.95 9.27
C GLU A 425 25.72 20.41 7.96
N THR A 426 26.25 19.19 7.98
CA THR A 426 26.86 18.56 6.80
C THR A 426 26.27 17.19 6.54
N LYS A 427 25.97 16.87 5.27
CA LYS A 427 25.46 15.54 4.87
C LYS A 427 26.43 14.39 5.20
N ALA A 428 27.72 14.68 5.29
CA ALA A 428 28.74 13.70 5.64
C ALA A 428 28.75 13.29 7.12
N ASN A 429 28.20 14.12 8.00
CA ASN A 429 28.19 13.89 9.45
C ASN A 429 26.78 14.07 10.04
N ASN A 430 26.08 12.97 10.25
CA ASN A 430 24.74 12.98 10.83
C ASN A 430 24.67 13.59 12.23
N SER A 431 25.76 13.61 13.00
CA SER A 431 25.82 14.25 14.32
C SER A 431 25.80 15.77 14.23
N SER A 432 26.09 16.36 13.04
CA SER A 432 26.01 17.80 12.83
C SER A 432 24.59 18.34 12.73
N TRP A 433 23.58 17.48 12.56
CA TRP A 433 22.21 17.87 12.25
C TRP A 433 21.37 18.13 13.49
N TYR A 434 20.57 19.21 13.47
CA TYR A 434 19.52 19.49 14.44
C TYR A 434 18.27 18.66 14.13
N LYS A 435 18.37 17.34 14.26
CA LYS A 435 17.28 16.40 14.02
C LYS A 435 16.82 15.74 15.32
N LEU A 436 15.58 15.27 15.32
CA LEU A 436 15.03 14.49 16.42
C LEU A 436 15.88 13.23 16.66
N GLY A 437 16.11 12.91 17.92
CA GLY A 437 17.00 11.82 18.35
C GLY A 437 18.49 12.20 18.42
N ASN A 438 18.90 13.37 17.93
CA ASN A 438 20.29 13.86 17.97
C ASN A 438 20.47 15.16 18.78
N VAL A 439 19.37 15.72 19.28
CA VAL A 439 19.36 16.98 20.03
C VAL A 439 18.76 16.75 21.41
N SER A 440 19.39 17.35 22.40
CA SER A 440 18.91 17.43 23.79
C SER A 440 18.95 18.86 24.29
N VAL A 441 18.27 19.15 25.39
CA VAL A 441 18.51 20.41 26.11
C VAL A 441 19.95 20.42 26.61
N ASN A 442 20.64 21.54 26.43
CA ASN A 442 22.08 21.62 26.73
C ASN A 442 22.37 21.16 28.17
N PRO A 443 23.16 20.11 28.38
CA PRO A 443 23.44 19.58 29.72
C PRO A 443 24.10 20.57 30.67
N LYS A 444 24.84 21.53 30.11
CA LYS A 444 25.47 22.59 30.92
C LYS A 444 24.44 23.55 31.49
N LEU A 445 23.42 23.91 30.69
CA LEU A 445 22.29 24.73 31.15
C LEU A 445 21.39 23.98 32.14
N ALA A 446 21.15 22.70 31.89
CA ALA A 446 20.39 21.87 32.82
C ALA A 446 21.08 21.69 34.18
N ALA A 447 22.43 21.62 34.20
CA ALA A 447 23.21 21.55 35.43
C ALA A 447 23.31 22.91 36.16
N GLN A 448 23.39 23.99 35.41
CA GLN A 448 23.52 25.34 35.97
C GLN A 448 22.76 26.36 35.14
N VAL A 449 21.52 26.62 35.52
CA VAL A 449 20.57 27.46 34.78
C VAL A 449 21.04 28.92 34.61
N THR A 450 21.87 29.42 35.50
CA THR A 450 22.42 30.77 35.44
C THR A 450 23.39 31.01 34.27
N LEU A 451 23.83 29.93 33.60
CA LEU A 451 24.61 30.01 32.35
C LEU A 451 23.73 30.35 31.13
N MET A 452 22.40 30.38 31.28
CA MET A 452 21.52 30.79 30.21
C MET A 452 21.79 32.22 29.79
N PRO A 453 21.87 32.51 28.47
CA PRO A 453 22.21 33.85 27.94
C PRO A 453 21.14 34.89 28.29
N SER A 454 21.26 35.54 29.43
CA SER A 454 20.30 36.48 30.02
C SER A 454 20.82 37.88 30.21
N TYR A 455 22.13 38.03 30.09
CA TYR A 455 22.82 39.30 30.35
C TYR A 455 23.44 39.85 29.08
N LYS A 456 23.51 41.17 28.97
CA LYS A 456 24.37 41.83 28.00
C LYS A 456 25.84 41.73 28.45
N GLN A 457 26.78 42.01 27.57
CA GLN A 457 28.21 41.95 27.91
C GLN A 457 28.66 43.00 28.95
N ASP A 458 27.84 44.04 29.16
CA ASP A 458 28.05 45.02 30.22
C ASP A 458 27.55 44.53 31.60
N GLY A 459 27.05 43.31 31.70
CA GLY A 459 26.53 42.73 32.92
C GLY A 459 25.07 43.11 33.23
N SER A 460 24.43 43.96 32.44
CA SER A 460 23.02 44.33 32.62
C SER A 460 22.08 43.24 32.07
N ALA A 461 20.89 43.10 32.67
CA ALA A 461 19.87 42.20 32.18
C ALA A 461 19.44 42.56 30.74
N ASN A 462 19.32 41.55 29.86
CA ASN A 462 18.89 41.76 28.47
C ASN A 462 17.38 41.59 28.33
N TYR A 463 16.59 42.61 28.64
CA TYR A 463 15.13 42.60 28.42
C TYR A 463 14.73 42.65 26.93
N GLY A 464 15.67 42.94 26.02
CA GLY A 464 15.40 42.88 24.56
C GLY A 464 15.12 41.48 24.02
N LEU A 465 15.46 40.44 24.80
CA LEU A 465 15.14 39.04 24.47
C LEU A 465 13.64 38.82 24.32
N ALA A 466 12.79 39.48 25.12
CA ALA A 466 11.34 39.37 25.01
C ALA A 466 10.80 39.68 23.61
N ASP A 467 11.28 40.81 23.05
CA ASP A 467 10.88 41.24 21.71
C ASP A 467 11.40 40.29 20.62
N GLN A 468 12.65 39.81 20.76
CA GLN A 468 13.26 38.89 19.81
C GLN A 468 12.53 37.54 19.80
N ILE A 469 12.23 36.98 20.97
CA ILE A 469 11.49 35.73 21.12
C ILE A 469 10.07 35.87 20.56
N THR A 470 9.36 36.95 20.89
CA THR A 470 8.01 37.21 20.39
C THR A 470 7.97 37.34 18.87
N LYS A 471 8.93 38.07 18.28
CA LYS A 471 9.04 38.20 16.82
C LYS A 471 9.34 36.88 16.14
N ALA A 472 10.27 36.09 16.69
CA ALA A 472 10.62 34.79 16.11
C ALA A 472 9.46 33.78 16.19
N TRP A 473 8.73 33.74 17.33
CA TRP A 473 7.62 32.83 17.52
C TRP A 473 6.42 33.16 16.65
N SER A 474 6.11 34.45 16.50
CA SER A 474 4.97 34.92 15.71
C SER A 474 5.27 35.10 14.22
N ALA A 475 6.54 34.90 13.81
CA ALA A 475 6.93 35.05 12.42
C ALA A 475 6.23 34.00 11.51
N GLU A 476 5.49 34.48 10.52
CA GLU A 476 4.90 33.64 9.50
C GLU A 476 5.91 33.39 8.37
N ASN A 477 6.79 32.42 8.58
CA ASN A 477 7.86 32.11 7.64
C ASN A 477 7.93 30.62 7.26
N LEU A 478 7.07 29.76 7.83
CA LEU A 478 7.02 28.34 7.57
C LEU A 478 5.97 27.99 6.51
N TYR A 479 6.29 27.03 5.66
CA TYR A 479 5.38 26.41 4.68
C TYR A 479 5.18 24.94 5.05
N ILE A 480 3.94 24.44 4.93
CA ILE A 480 3.68 23.03 5.17
C ILE A 480 4.41 22.15 4.14
N ASN A 481 4.54 22.66 2.93
CA ASN A 481 5.35 22.07 1.87
C ASN A 481 5.83 23.16 0.91
N PRO A 482 6.86 22.92 0.08
CA PRO A 482 7.40 23.91 -0.86
C PRO A 482 6.41 24.38 -1.94
N LYS A 483 5.32 23.64 -2.17
CA LYS A 483 4.28 24.00 -3.14
C LYS A 483 3.20 24.91 -2.54
N ASP A 484 3.11 24.98 -1.21
CA ASP A 484 2.15 25.87 -0.52
C ASP A 484 2.64 27.32 -0.56
N THR A 485 1.74 28.23 -0.84
CA THR A 485 2.00 29.69 -0.85
C THR A 485 1.65 30.36 0.47
N SER A 486 0.91 29.69 1.35
CA SER A 486 0.46 30.23 2.62
C SER A 486 1.46 29.95 3.74
N LYS A 487 2.09 31.03 4.22
CA LYS A 487 3.01 30.97 5.37
C LYS A 487 2.23 30.86 6.69
N CYS A 488 2.87 30.28 7.69
CA CYS A 488 2.34 30.19 9.05
C CYS A 488 3.47 30.29 10.09
N ASN A 489 3.09 30.53 11.35
CA ASN A 489 3.96 30.44 12.50
C ASN A 489 4.04 28.99 13.02
N PHE A 490 4.77 28.73 14.12
CA PHE A 490 4.97 27.38 14.66
C PHE A 490 3.66 26.67 15.05
N GLU A 491 2.74 27.34 15.74
CA GLU A 491 1.44 26.76 16.13
C GLU A 491 0.57 26.49 14.89
N GLY A 492 0.50 27.45 13.96
CA GLY A 492 -0.23 27.31 12.72
C GLY A 492 0.34 26.22 11.81
N TYR A 493 1.65 25.97 11.89
CA TYR A 493 2.28 24.88 11.15
C TYR A 493 1.79 23.51 11.65
N TYR A 494 1.72 23.31 12.96
CA TYR A 494 1.17 22.09 13.53
C TYR A 494 -0.30 21.89 13.14
N ASP A 495 -1.11 22.96 13.24
CA ASP A 495 -2.52 22.89 12.82
C ASP A 495 -2.66 22.54 11.33
N LYS A 496 -1.74 22.97 10.48
CA LYS A 496 -1.68 22.58 9.07
C LYS A 496 -1.31 21.10 8.89
N ILE A 497 -0.35 20.55 9.65
CA ILE A 497 -0.04 19.11 9.62
C ILE A 497 -1.31 18.29 9.88
N ILE A 498 -2.01 18.59 10.96
CA ILE A 498 -3.24 17.86 11.33
C ILE A 498 -4.33 18.03 10.28
N SER A 499 -4.50 19.25 9.74
CA SER A 499 -5.49 19.52 8.68
C SER A 499 -5.15 18.79 7.38
N HIS A 500 -3.89 18.74 6.99
CA HIS A 500 -3.41 18.03 5.80
C HIS A 500 -3.67 16.52 5.93
N LEU A 501 -3.27 15.94 7.07
CA LEU A 501 -3.48 14.53 7.37
C LEU A 501 -4.98 14.18 7.37
N GLY A 502 -5.83 14.96 8.06
CA GLY A 502 -7.28 14.74 8.10
C GLY A 502 -7.96 14.91 6.73
N THR A 503 -7.45 15.82 5.89
CA THR A 503 -7.94 16.00 4.52
C THR A 503 -7.61 14.76 3.67
N ASN A 504 -6.36 14.28 3.74
CA ASN A 504 -5.93 13.07 3.04
C ASN A 504 -6.72 11.85 3.52
N GLY A 505 -6.90 11.68 4.84
CA GLY A 505 -7.72 10.63 5.43
C GLY A 505 -9.15 10.64 4.93
N SER A 506 -9.77 11.82 4.84
CA SER A 506 -11.12 11.99 4.31
C SER A 506 -11.23 11.63 2.83
N ILE A 507 -10.25 12.02 2.00
CA ILE A 507 -10.18 11.67 0.57
C ILE A 507 -10.01 10.16 0.39
N TYR A 508 -9.08 9.54 1.12
CA TYR A 508 -8.85 8.10 1.03
C TYR A 508 -10.04 7.28 1.51
N LYS A 509 -10.73 7.75 2.57
CA LYS A 509 -11.99 7.15 3.03
C LYS A 509 -13.07 7.19 1.96
N ALA A 510 -13.33 8.35 1.40
CA ALA A 510 -14.35 8.52 0.35
C ALA A 510 -14.04 7.64 -0.87
N SER A 511 -12.76 7.56 -1.27
CA SER A 511 -12.30 6.69 -2.35
C SER A 511 -12.49 5.21 -2.00
N SER A 512 -12.09 4.79 -0.79
CA SER A 512 -12.26 3.41 -0.30
C SER A 512 -13.73 3.00 -0.27
N ASP A 513 -14.63 3.86 0.24
CA ASP A 513 -16.07 3.61 0.31
C ASP A 513 -16.67 3.48 -1.10
N THR A 514 -16.25 4.34 -2.02
CA THR A 514 -16.66 4.31 -3.43
C THR A 514 -16.21 3.02 -4.12
N MET A 515 -14.93 2.64 -3.98
CA MET A 515 -14.39 1.42 -4.60
C MET A 515 -14.99 0.17 -3.97
N THR A 516 -15.27 0.17 -2.67
CA THR A 516 -15.96 -0.92 -1.98
C THR A 516 -17.37 -1.11 -2.53
N SER A 517 -18.11 -0.02 -2.70
CA SER A 517 -19.47 -0.06 -3.26
C SER A 517 -19.47 -0.51 -4.72
N THR A 518 -18.51 -0.03 -5.52
CA THR A 518 -18.36 -0.42 -6.93
C THR A 518 -17.99 -1.89 -7.08
N ALA A 519 -17.01 -2.37 -6.31
CA ALA A 519 -16.63 -3.79 -6.31
C ALA A 519 -17.79 -4.70 -5.89
N ALA A 520 -18.55 -4.30 -4.86
CA ALA A 520 -19.75 -5.04 -4.42
C ALA A 520 -20.86 -5.03 -5.48
N ALA A 521 -21.07 -3.94 -6.20
CA ALA A 521 -22.04 -3.87 -7.29
C ALA A 521 -21.66 -4.82 -8.44
N ILE A 522 -20.39 -4.85 -8.83
CA ILE A 522 -19.89 -5.76 -9.88
C ILE A 522 -19.97 -7.21 -9.41
N ASP A 523 -19.62 -7.50 -8.15
CA ASP A 523 -19.74 -8.84 -7.59
C ASP A 523 -21.20 -9.32 -7.55
N ASN A 524 -22.15 -8.45 -7.22
CA ASN A 524 -23.57 -8.76 -7.32
C ASN A 524 -24.00 -9.07 -8.76
N GLN A 525 -23.48 -8.35 -9.77
CA GLN A 525 -23.74 -8.66 -11.18
C GLN A 525 -23.11 -10.00 -11.59
N ARG A 526 -21.90 -10.30 -11.13
CA ARG A 526 -21.27 -11.62 -11.29
C ARG A 526 -22.15 -12.72 -10.71
N ASN A 527 -22.61 -12.54 -9.48
CA ASN A 527 -23.43 -13.51 -8.77
C ASN A 527 -24.79 -13.72 -9.42
N GLN A 528 -25.37 -12.73 -10.10
CA GLN A 528 -26.59 -12.90 -10.91
C GLN A 528 -26.38 -13.83 -12.11
N ILE A 529 -25.17 -13.87 -12.68
CA ILE A 529 -24.83 -14.74 -13.81
C ILE A 529 -24.30 -16.09 -13.32
N MET A 530 -23.34 -16.08 -12.38
CA MET A 530 -22.60 -17.26 -11.93
C MET A 530 -23.28 -18.00 -10.78
N GLY A 531 -24.11 -17.30 -10.03
CA GLY A 531 -24.73 -17.82 -8.82
C GLY A 531 -25.78 -18.87 -9.11
N VAL A 532 -26.03 -19.74 -8.15
CA VAL A 532 -27.06 -20.76 -8.20
C VAL A 532 -28.37 -20.18 -7.67
N SER A 533 -29.41 -20.16 -8.52
CA SER A 533 -30.79 -19.87 -8.10
C SER A 533 -31.50 -21.15 -7.71
N SER A 534 -31.87 -21.31 -6.45
CA SER A 534 -32.61 -22.51 -5.99
C SER A 534 -33.90 -22.77 -6.76
N ASP A 535 -34.63 -21.70 -7.12
CA ASP A 535 -35.89 -21.82 -7.86
C ASP A 535 -35.68 -22.29 -9.31
N GLU A 536 -34.63 -21.77 -9.97
CA GLU A 536 -34.27 -22.23 -11.32
C GLU A 536 -33.77 -23.68 -11.32
N GLU A 537 -32.91 -24.04 -10.36
CA GLU A 537 -32.40 -25.41 -10.27
C GLU A 537 -33.51 -26.40 -9.90
N LEU A 538 -34.47 -26.02 -9.03
CA LEU A 538 -35.64 -26.86 -8.74
C LEU A 538 -36.50 -27.07 -10.00
N THR A 539 -36.71 -26.02 -10.76
CA THR A 539 -37.46 -26.10 -12.05
C THR A 539 -36.70 -26.98 -13.04
N ASN A 540 -35.38 -26.85 -13.15
CA ASN A 540 -34.54 -27.71 -13.99
C ASN A 540 -34.57 -29.16 -13.53
N MET A 541 -34.54 -29.41 -12.21
CA MET A 541 -34.65 -30.76 -11.65
C MET A 541 -35.96 -31.46 -12.06
N ILE A 542 -37.11 -30.78 -11.94
CA ILE A 542 -38.42 -31.30 -12.35
C ILE A 542 -38.42 -31.58 -13.86
N LYS A 543 -37.86 -30.69 -14.68
CA LYS A 543 -37.75 -30.84 -16.13
C LYS A 543 -36.94 -32.09 -16.50
N TYR A 544 -35.75 -32.24 -15.91
CA TYR A 544 -34.86 -33.37 -16.20
C TYR A 544 -35.39 -34.67 -15.64
N GLN A 545 -36.09 -34.67 -14.49
CA GLN A 545 -36.78 -35.84 -13.95
C GLN A 545 -37.89 -36.29 -14.87
N SER A 546 -38.65 -35.34 -15.42
CA SER A 546 -39.71 -35.65 -16.39
C SER A 546 -39.15 -36.24 -17.69
N ALA A 547 -38.02 -35.68 -18.19
CA ALA A 547 -37.31 -36.19 -19.36
C ALA A 547 -36.73 -37.60 -19.13
N TYR A 548 -36.17 -37.85 -17.94
CA TYR A 548 -35.70 -39.18 -17.53
C TYR A 548 -36.83 -40.22 -17.55
N ASN A 549 -37.96 -39.89 -16.92
CA ASN A 549 -39.13 -40.76 -16.89
C ASN A 549 -39.70 -41.04 -18.31
N ALA A 550 -39.74 -40.01 -19.16
CA ALA A 550 -40.18 -40.17 -20.56
C ALA A 550 -39.24 -41.09 -21.36
N SER A 551 -37.92 -40.91 -21.22
CA SER A 551 -36.90 -41.75 -21.87
C SER A 551 -36.93 -43.18 -21.36
N SER A 552 -37.17 -43.40 -20.06
CA SER A 552 -37.33 -44.74 -19.47
C SER A 552 -38.57 -45.46 -20.02
N ARG A 553 -39.73 -44.78 -20.08
CA ARG A 553 -40.97 -45.33 -20.68
C ARG A 553 -40.76 -45.64 -22.16
N PHE A 554 -40.06 -44.76 -22.90
CA PHE A 554 -39.74 -45.02 -24.31
C PHE A 554 -38.95 -46.33 -24.50
N ILE A 555 -37.92 -46.56 -23.68
CA ILE A 555 -37.10 -47.77 -23.68
C ILE A 555 -37.97 -48.97 -23.37
N THR A 556 -38.91 -48.93 -22.40
CA THR A 556 -39.82 -50.01 -22.05
C THR A 556 -40.72 -50.37 -23.22
N VAL A 557 -41.30 -49.37 -23.90
CA VAL A 557 -42.14 -49.60 -25.10
C VAL A 557 -41.34 -50.27 -26.22
N ILE A 558 -40.12 -49.79 -26.49
CA ILE A 558 -39.25 -50.40 -27.50
C ILE A 558 -38.85 -51.82 -27.12
N SER A 559 -38.61 -52.12 -25.85
CA SER A 559 -38.34 -53.47 -25.35
C SER A 559 -39.54 -54.39 -25.60
N GLN A 560 -40.74 -53.94 -25.24
CA GLN A 560 -41.99 -54.71 -25.49
C GLN A 560 -42.24 -54.95 -26.99
N MET A 561 -42.02 -53.92 -27.82
CA MET A 561 -42.15 -54.11 -29.29
C MET A 561 -41.12 -55.11 -29.84
N THR A 562 -39.87 -55.08 -29.30
CA THR A 562 -38.86 -56.05 -29.73
C THR A 562 -39.17 -57.46 -29.27
N GLU A 563 -39.71 -57.64 -28.06
CA GLU A 563 -40.16 -58.94 -27.54
C GLU A 563 -41.28 -59.51 -28.37
N LEU A 564 -42.28 -58.69 -28.72
CA LEU A 564 -43.36 -59.10 -29.62
C LEU A 564 -42.84 -59.56 -31.00
N ILE A 565 -41.84 -58.84 -31.55
CA ILE A 565 -41.26 -59.25 -32.84
C ILE A 565 -40.50 -60.56 -32.70
N VAL A 566 -39.82 -60.84 -31.60
CA VAL A 566 -39.09 -62.09 -31.35
C VAL A 566 -40.05 -63.24 -31.14
N GLN A 567 -41.26 -63.05 -30.56
CA GLN A 567 -42.28 -64.04 -30.39
C GLN A 567 -43.02 -64.40 -31.71
N LEU A 568 -42.97 -63.51 -32.72
CA LEU A 568 -43.55 -63.68 -34.02
C LEU A 568 -42.65 -64.39 -35.06
N ILE A 569 -41.38 -64.56 -34.72
CA ILE A 569 -40.37 -65.28 -35.51
C ILE A 569 -40.18 -66.69 -34.95
#